data_4a21ba1eca53ff4942aba020fb911a62
#
_entry.id   4a21ba1eca53ff4942aba020fb911a62
#
_cell.length_a   1.000
_cell.length_b   1.000
_cell.length_c   1.000
_cell.angle_alpha   90.00
_cell.angle_beta   90.00
_cell.angle_gamma   90.00
#
_symmetry.space_group_name_H-M   'P 1'
#
loop_
_entity.id
_entity.type
_entity.pdbx_description
1 polymer ?
#
loop_
_entity_poly.entity_id
_entity_poly.type
_entity_poly.pdbx_seq_one_letter_code
_entity_poly.pdbx_strand_id
1 'polypeptide(L)'
;MREQIDKSVAFLATQIKERTYLGADGKFVTEVEYPEFVRQEMIVNACCHRDLSITGTDIQVKLFDDRLVVESPGNLPGLVRPDNIRYTHFSRNPRLARYLKTYKYVKEFGEGVDRMCREMEADGLLPIKYYKNDFILRAVAWSKNAKDAGSDKVAISSDKVAIKWSEVKERCSPNTIKILEYLAQNGSISNAIAREITGLSSPGARKILSHLAENKIVSPEGDKKSRIYHLMVEFIFD
;
A
#
# COMPACT_ATOMS: atom_id res chain seq x y z
N MET A 1 -18.81 -16.75 -2.89
CA MET A 1 -18.49 -15.35 -2.57
C MET A 1 -19.13 -14.86 -1.26
N ARG A 2 -20.46 -14.89 -1.08
CA ARG A 2 -21.09 -14.47 0.21
C ARG A 2 -20.45 -15.19 1.40
N GLU A 3 -20.47 -16.51 1.38
CA GLU A 3 -19.87 -17.33 2.43
C GLU A 3 -18.38 -17.02 2.67
N GLN A 4 -17.65 -16.66 1.62
CA GLN A 4 -16.25 -16.25 1.75
C GLN A 4 -16.12 -14.90 2.46
N ILE A 5 -16.98 -13.92 2.12
CA ILE A 5 -17.03 -12.63 2.81
C ILE A 5 -17.36 -12.86 4.30
N ASP A 6 -18.43 -13.58 4.60
CA ASP A 6 -18.87 -13.85 5.98
C ASP A 6 -17.79 -14.55 6.80
N LYS A 7 -17.18 -15.60 6.25
CA LYS A 7 -16.08 -16.32 6.91
C LYS A 7 -14.85 -15.44 7.12
N SER A 8 -14.49 -14.62 6.15
CA SER A 8 -13.33 -13.73 6.25
C SER A 8 -13.55 -12.64 7.30
N VAL A 9 -14.74 -12.02 7.32
CA VAL A 9 -15.10 -11.00 8.31
C VAL A 9 -15.16 -11.62 9.72
N ALA A 10 -15.80 -12.78 9.87
CA ALA A 10 -15.89 -13.48 11.15
C ALA A 10 -14.50 -13.89 11.66
N PHE A 11 -13.65 -14.44 10.78
CA PHE A 11 -12.28 -14.81 11.15
C PHE A 11 -11.47 -13.57 11.57
N LEU A 12 -11.53 -12.50 10.79
CA LEU A 12 -10.82 -11.26 11.10
C LEU A 12 -11.28 -10.70 12.46
N ALA A 13 -12.58 -10.76 12.77
CA ALA A 13 -13.12 -10.32 14.05
C ALA A 13 -12.51 -11.09 15.24
N THR A 14 -12.17 -12.38 15.09
CA THR A 14 -11.50 -13.16 16.15
C THR A 14 -10.03 -12.77 16.39
N GLN A 15 -9.41 -12.08 15.44
CA GLN A 15 -8.00 -11.69 15.52
C GLN A 15 -7.81 -10.23 15.96
N ILE A 16 -8.84 -9.39 15.83
CA ILE A 16 -8.79 -7.99 16.22
C ILE A 16 -8.77 -7.87 17.74
N LYS A 17 -7.86 -7.05 18.24
CA LYS A 17 -7.70 -6.79 19.67
C LYS A 17 -8.75 -5.79 20.14
N GLU A 18 -9.38 -6.12 21.27
CA GLU A 18 -10.27 -5.22 22.00
C GLU A 18 -9.66 -4.92 23.37
N ARG A 19 -9.72 -3.67 23.78
CA ARG A 19 -9.26 -3.22 25.08
C ARG A 19 -10.41 -2.55 25.82
N THR A 20 -10.81 -3.13 26.94
CA THR A 20 -11.79 -2.51 27.84
C THR A 20 -11.08 -1.89 29.05
N TYR A 21 -11.35 -0.63 29.33
CA TYR A 21 -10.81 0.10 30.47
C TYR A 21 -11.88 1.02 31.10
N LEU A 22 -11.60 1.48 32.32
CA LEU A 22 -12.48 2.42 33.00
C LEU A 22 -12.18 3.86 32.53
N GLY A 23 -13.16 4.50 31.90
CA GLY A 23 -13.06 5.89 31.48
C GLY A 23 -13.07 6.88 32.64
N ALA A 24 -12.75 8.13 32.37
CA ALA A 24 -12.70 9.21 33.37
C ALA A 24 -14.06 9.50 34.01
N ASP A 25 -15.16 9.13 33.36
CA ASP A 25 -16.54 9.24 33.84
C ASP A 25 -16.99 8.03 34.70
N GLY A 26 -16.08 7.09 34.99
CA GLY A 26 -16.35 5.89 35.78
C GLY A 26 -17.09 4.79 35.01
N LYS A 27 -17.26 4.93 33.69
CA LYS A 27 -17.87 3.90 32.84
C LYS A 27 -16.82 3.09 32.09
N PHE A 28 -17.15 1.84 31.80
CA PHE A 28 -16.30 1.01 30.96
C PHE A 28 -16.36 1.48 29.50
N VAL A 29 -15.19 1.70 28.91
CA VAL A 29 -15.00 2.01 27.50
C VAL A 29 -14.31 0.83 26.84
N THR A 30 -14.89 0.33 25.76
CA THR A 30 -14.25 -0.70 24.93
C THR A 30 -13.72 -0.03 23.65
N GLU A 31 -12.43 -0.08 23.46
CA GLU A 31 -11.78 0.34 22.23
C GLU A 31 -11.47 -0.90 21.39
N VAL A 32 -11.88 -0.85 20.13
CA VAL A 32 -11.50 -1.83 19.10
C VAL A 32 -10.37 -1.26 18.26
N GLU A 33 -9.51 -2.14 17.79
CA GLU A 33 -8.35 -1.76 16.99
C GLU A 33 -8.75 -1.12 15.64
N TYR A 34 -9.87 -1.57 15.07
CA TYR A 34 -10.46 -1.02 13.82
C TYR A 34 -11.99 -1.06 13.91
N PRO A 35 -12.72 -0.04 13.43
CA PRO A 35 -14.18 -0.05 13.37
C PRO A 35 -14.70 -1.26 12.58
N GLU A 36 -15.82 -1.83 13.03
CA GLU A 36 -16.38 -3.03 12.43
C GLU A 36 -16.74 -2.82 10.95
N PHE A 37 -17.36 -1.68 10.65
CA PHE A 37 -17.71 -1.32 9.28
C PHE A 37 -16.49 -1.23 8.37
N VAL A 38 -15.38 -0.66 8.85
CA VAL A 38 -14.13 -0.54 8.08
C VAL A 38 -13.59 -1.92 7.69
N ARG A 39 -13.54 -2.84 8.65
CA ARG A 39 -13.07 -4.21 8.41
C ARG A 39 -13.91 -4.93 7.36
N GLN A 40 -15.23 -4.83 7.49
CA GLN A 40 -16.17 -5.45 6.54
C GLN A 40 -16.07 -4.80 5.16
N GLU A 41 -16.10 -3.48 5.09
CA GLU A 41 -16.14 -2.74 3.83
C GLU A 41 -14.85 -2.93 3.02
N MET A 42 -13.68 -3.00 3.67
CA MET A 42 -12.41 -3.31 2.98
C MET A 42 -12.47 -4.66 2.27
N ILE A 43 -13.03 -5.69 2.91
CA ILE A 43 -13.17 -7.04 2.33
C ILE A 43 -14.23 -7.03 1.20
N VAL A 44 -15.37 -6.40 1.45
CA VAL A 44 -16.46 -6.30 0.47
C VAL A 44 -16.01 -5.56 -0.79
N ASN A 45 -15.31 -4.44 -0.63
CA ASN A 45 -14.74 -3.67 -1.74
C ASN A 45 -13.71 -4.47 -2.53
N ALA A 46 -12.83 -5.20 -1.86
CA ALA A 46 -11.87 -6.09 -2.51
C ALA A 46 -12.57 -7.15 -3.37
N CYS A 47 -13.64 -7.75 -2.87
CA CYS A 47 -14.45 -8.73 -3.61
C CYS A 47 -15.22 -8.08 -4.77
N CYS A 48 -15.87 -6.94 -4.51
CA CYS A 48 -16.74 -6.25 -5.47
C CYS A 48 -15.94 -5.68 -6.66
N HIS A 49 -14.75 -5.16 -6.40
CA HIS A 49 -13.94 -4.46 -7.39
C HIS A 49 -12.73 -5.26 -7.91
N ARG A 50 -12.60 -6.53 -7.52
CA ARG A 50 -11.59 -7.43 -8.07
C ARG A 50 -11.63 -7.44 -9.60
N ASP A 51 -10.48 -7.47 -10.23
CA ASP A 51 -10.37 -7.76 -11.64
C ASP A 51 -10.48 -9.27 -11.88
N LEU A 52 -11.61 -9.70 -12.45
CA LEU A 52 -11.91 -11.11 -12.68
C LEU A 52 -11.13 -11.71 -13.85
N SER A 53 -10.45 -10.90 -14.66
CA SER A 53 -9.58 -11.37 -15.73
C SER A 53 -8.23 -11.86 -15.19
N ILE A 54 -7.84 -11.44 -13.97
CA ILE A 54 -6.60 -11.88 -13.32
C ILE A 54 -6.88 -13.13 -12.51
N THR A 55 -6.45 -14.28 -13.01
CA THR A 55 -6.74 -15.61 -12.43
C THR A 55 -5.60 -16.20 -11.60
N GLY A 56 -4.39 -15.66 -11.71
CA GLY A 56 -3.18 -16.23 -11.06
C GLY A 56 -2.97 -15.80 -9.60
N THR A 57 -3.87 -15.01 -9.02
CA THR A 57 -3.72 -14.51 -7.64
C THR A 57 -5.08 -14.30 -6.97
N ASP A 58 -5.09 -14.26 -5.65
CA ASP A 58 -6.28 -14.13 -4.83
C ASP A 58 -6.35 -12.81 -4.07
N ILE A 59 -7.53 -12.50 -3.50
CA ILE A 59 -7.68 -11.45 -2.50
C ILE A 59 -6.97 -11.91 -1.23
N GLN A 60 -6.10 -11.07 -0.68
CA GLN A 60 -5.37 -11.35 0.55
C GLN A 60 -5.76 -10.37 1.63
N VAL A 61 -6.04 -10.88 2.84
CA VAL A 61 -6.27 -10.09 4.04
C VAL A 61 -5.12 -10.39 5.00
N LYS A 62 -4.34 -9.36 5.32
CA LYS A 62 -3.13 -9.46 6.15
C LYS A 62 -3.30 -8.58 7.37
N LEU A 63 -3.21 -9.14 8.55
CA LEU A 63 -3.23 -8.41 9.81
C LEU A 63 -1.81 -8.37 10.39
N PHE A 64 -1.32 -7.16 10.61
CA PHE A 64 -0.05 -6.85 11.27
C PHE A 64 -0.31 -6.23 12.64
N ASP A 65 0.73 -6.08 13.46
CA ASP A 65 0.60 -5.47 14.80
C ASP A 65 0.19 -3.99 14.75
N ASP A 66 0.40 -3.32 13.62
CA ASP A 66 0.18 -1.88 13.43
C ASP A 66 -0.84 -1.54 12.32
N ARG A 67 -1.25 -2.50 11.50
CA ARG A 67 -2.12 -2.25 10.34
C ARG A 67 -2.87 -3.48 9.85
N LEU A 68 -4.03 -3.22 9.26
CA LEU A 68 -4.79 -4.16 8.44
C LEU A 68 -4.59 -3.82 6.96
N VAL A 69 -4.22 -4.81 6.17
CA VAL A 69 -4.00 -4.69 4.73
C VAL A 69 -4.93 -5.62 3.99
N VAL A 70 -5.66 -5.09 3.01
CA VAL A 70 -6.45 -5.89 2.07
C VAL A 70 -5.94 -5.65 0.66
N GLU A 71 -5.50 -6.71 0.01
CA GLU A 71 -5.00 -6.70 -1.37
C GLU A 71 -6.01 -7.35 -2.30
N SER A 72 -6.27 -6.70 -3.42
CA SER A 72 -7.17 -7.22 -4.45
C SER A 72 -6.53 -7.15 -5.83
N PRO A 73 -6.63 -8.23 -6.64
CA PRO A 73 -6.17 -8.21 -8.03
C PRO A 73 -6.90 -7.13 -8.84
N GLY A 74 -6.13 -6.32 -9.57
CA GLY A 74 -6.60 -5.21 -10.39
C GLY A 74 -6.23 -3.85 -9.82
N ASN A 75 -6.26 -2.84 -10.67
CA ASN A 75 -6.04 -1.44 -10.31
C ASN A 75 -7.36 -0.72 -10.00
N LEU A 76 -7.29 0.54 -9.59
CA LEU A 76 -8.48 1.37 -9.47
C LEU A 76 -9.16 1.53 -10.84
N PRO A 77 -10.50 1.35 -10.92
CA PRO A 77 -11.21 1.34 -12.20
C PRO A 77 -11.45 2.76 -12.74
N GLY A 78 -11.44 2.89 -14.05
CA GLY A 78 -11.81 4.12 -14.76
C GLY A 78 -10.98 5.34 -14.34
N LEU A 79 -11.65 6.39 -13.89
CA LEU A 79 -11.04 7.65 -13.45
C LEU A 79 -10.76 7.72 -11.95
N VAL A 80 -11.00 6.64 -11.21
CA VAL A 80 -10.72 6.59 -9.77
C VAL A 80 -9.21 6.60 -9.52
N ARG A 81 -8.78 7.43 -8.56
CA ARG A 81 -7.40 7.58 -8.11
C ARG A 81 -7.37 7.54 -6.58
N PRO A 82 -6.22 7.25 -5.95
CA PRO A 82 -6.11 7.26 -4.48
C PRO A 82 -6.51 8.59 -3.82
N ASP A 83 -6.30 9.70 -4.51
CA ASP A 83 -6.63 11.05 -4.06
C ASP A 83 -8.10 11.44 -4.22
N ASN A 84 -8.82 10.80 -5.14
CA ASN A 84 -10.23 11.09 -5.38
C ASN A 84 -11.20 9.96 -5.01
N ILE A 85 -10.70 8.81 -4.57
CA ILE A 85 -11.50 7.60 -4.29
C ILE A 85 -12.63 7.84 -3.28
N ARG A 86 -12.47 8.79 -2.36
CA ARG A 86 -13.48 9.17 -1.37
C ARG A 86 -14.73 9.77 -2.02
N TYR A 87 -14.57 10.45 -3.15
CA TYR A 87 -15.63 11.23 -3.81
C TYR A 87 -16.00 10.74 -5.20
N THR A 88 -15.28 9.72 -5.70
CA THR A 88 -15.48 9.21 -7.07
C THR A 88 -16.05 7.80 -7.01
N HIS A 89 -17.18 7.60 -7.65
CA HIS A 89 -17.87 6.32 -7.65
C HIS A 89 -17.77 5.65 -9.00
N PHE A 90 -17.15 4.49 -9.03
CA PHE A 90 -17.07 3.67 -10.22
C PHE A 90 -17.06 2.19 -9.83
N SER A 91 -17.99 1.42 -10.36
CA SER A 91 -18.03 -0.02 -10.14
C SER A 91 -17.37 -0.77 -11.29
N ARG A 92 -16.32 -1.52 -11.02
CA ARG A 92 -15.71 -2.43 -12.01
C ARG A 92 -16.67 -3.53 -12.42
N ASN A 93 -17.40 -4.09 -11.46
CA ASN A 93 -18.29 -5.23 -11.62
C ASN A 93 -19.73 -4.83 -11.20
N PRO A 94 -20.49 -4.07 -12.02
CA PRO A 94 -21.80 -3.52 -11.60
C PRO A 94 -22.84 -4.60 -11.32
N ARG A 95 -22.78 -5.75 -12.01
CA ARG A 95 -23.68 -6.89 -11.73
C ARG A 95 -23.40 -7.50 -10.36
N LEU A 96 -22.12 -7.65 -10.00
CA LEU A 96 -21.69 -8.17 -8.72
C LEU A 96 -22.03 -7.19 -7.57
N ALA A 97 -21.80 -5.91 -7.78
CA ALA A 97 -22.19 -4.86 -6.84
C ALA A 97 -23.70 -4.90 -6.55
N ARG A 98 -24.54 -5.04 -7.59
CA ARG A 98 -25.99 -5.19 -7.45
C ARG A 98 -26.37 -6.45 -6.66
N TYR A 99 -25.72 -7.58 -6.94
CA TYR A 99 -25.90 -8.82 -6.19
C TYR A 99 -25.57 -8.62 -4.71
N LEU A 100 -24.42 -8.04 -4.38
CA LEU A 100 -24.03 -7.77 -3.00
C LEU A 100 -24.98 -6.79 -2.30
N LYS A 101 -25.52 -5.80 -3.02
CA LYS A 101 -26.55 -4.89 -2.51
C LYS A 101 -27.85 -5.62 -2.13
N THR A 102 -28.29 -6.57 -2.95
CA THR A 102 -29.49 -7.40 -2.65
C THR A 102 -29.36 -8.14 -1.33
N TYR A 103 -28.15 -8.55 -0.98
CA TYR A 103 -27.84 -9.23 0.29
C TYR A 103 -27.35 -8.31 1.40
N LYS A 104 -27.49 -6.99 1.21
CA LYS A 104 -27.19 -5.93 2.19
C LYS A 104 -25.70 -5.83 2.61
N TYR A 105 -24.77 -6.37 1.80
CA TYR A 105 -23.34 -6.13 2.00
C TYR A 105 -22.92 -4.72 1.57
N VAL A 106 -23.61 -4.16 0.59
CA VAL A 106 -23.40 -2.79 0.09
C VAL A 106 -24.68 -2.01 0.32
N LYS A 107 -24.61 -0.87 1.01
CA LYS A 107 -25.79 -0.03 1.29
C LYS A 107 -26.18 0.82 0.08
N GLU A 108 -25.30 1.69 -0.37
CA GLU A 108 -25.48 2.55 -1.53
C GLU A 108 -24.20 2.59 -2.35
N PHE A 109 -24.33 2.88 -3.64
CA PHE A 109 -23.16 2.98 -4.49
C PHE A 109 -22.37 4.23 -4.12
N GLY A 110 -21.17 4.06 -3.61
CA GLY A 110 -20.18 5.10 -3.48
C GLY A 110 -19.99 5.75 -2.11
N GLU A 111 -20.76 5.40 -1.10
CA GLU A 111 -20.61 5.96 0.24
C GLU A 111 -19.63 5.17 1.13
N GLY A 112 -19.26 3.94 0.73
CA GLY A 112 -18.47 3.03 1.56
C GLY A 112 -17.13 3.60 1.96
N VAL A 113 -16.37 4.15 1.01
CA VAL A 113 -15.04 4.71 1.29
C VAL A 113 -15.13 5.98 2.15
N ASP A 114 -16.09 6.87 1.87
CA ASP A 114 -16.28 8.08 2.68
C ASP A 114 -16.70 7.72 4.11
N ARG A 115 -17.59 6.76 4.28
CA ARG A 115 -17.99 6.27 5.61
C ARG A 115 -16.82 5.61 6.35
N MET A 116 -16.02 4.78 5.69
CA MET A 116 -14.80 4.21 6.29
C MET A 116 -13.87 5.32 6.81
N CYS A 117 -13.64 6.36 6.01
CA CYS A 117 -12.81 7.49 6.42
C CYS A 117 -13.40 8.20 7.65
N ARG A 118 -14.70 8.47 7.66
CA ARG A 118 -15.38 9.11 8.80
C ARG A 118 -15.31 8.28 10.07
N GLU A 119 -15.49 6.96 9.98
CA GLU A 119 -15.40 6.08 11.16
C GLU A 119 -13.98 5.98 11.70
N MET A 120 -12.96 5.93 10.81
CA MET A 120 -11.56 6.00 11.22
C MET A 120 -11.24 7.32 11.92
N GLU A 121 -11.70 8.45 11.36
CA GLU A 121 -11.51 9.79 11.93
C GLU A 121 -12.19 9.92 13.30
N ALA A 122 -13.41 9.38 13.45
CA ALA A 122 -14.17 9.40 14.72
C ALA A 122 -13.46 8.63 15.84
N ASP A 123 -12.76 7.55 15.51
CA ASP A 123 -11.98 6.75 16.47
C ASP A 123 -10.55 7.28 16.65
N GLY A 124 -10.21 8.43 16.05
CA GLY A 124 -8.89 9.05 16.12
C GLY A 124 -7.81 8.26 15.37
N LEU A 125 -8.22 7.46 14.38
CA LEU A 125 -7.35 6.68 13.52
C LEU A 125 -7.02 7.45 12.24
N LEU A 126 -5.92 7.05 11.58
CA LEU A 126 -5.54 7.63 10.31
C LEU A 126 -6.47 7.20 9.18
N PRO A 127 -6.70 8.06 8.16
CA PRO A 127 -7.47 7.70 6.99
C PRO A 127 -6.89 6.48 6.27
N ILE A 128 -7.77 5.67 5.67
CA ILE A 128 -7.35 4.52 4.87
C ILE A 128 -6.56 5.02 3.66
N LYS A 129 -5.41 4.42 3.44
CA LYS A 129 -4.58 4.70 2.26
C LYS A 129 -4.68 3.60 1.22
N TYR A 130 -4.66 4.01 -0.03
CA TYR A 130 -4.72 3.12 -1.19
C TYR A 130 -3.42 3.20 -1.98
N TYR A 131 -2.80 2.05 -2.17
CA TYR A 131 -1.59 1.91 -2.98
C TYR A 131 -1.91 1.03 -4.19
N LYS A 132 -1.45 1.43 -5.35
CA LYS A 132 -1.55 0.64 -6.58
C LYS A 132 -0.18 0.13 -6.97
N ASN A 133 -0.10 -1.12 -7.27
CA ASN A 133 1.00 -1.76 -7.99
C ASN A 133 0.50 -2.18 -9.39
N ASP A 134 1.32 -2.74 -10.26
CA ASP A 134 0.99 -3.02 -11.66
C ASP A 134 -0.35 -3.75 -11.84
N PHE A 135 -0.68 -4.70 -10.97
CA PHE A 135 -1.90 -5.51 -11.05
C PHE A 135 -2.57 -5.79 -9.69
N ILE A 136 -2.14 -5.12 -8.62
CA ILE A 136 -2.72 -5.29 -7.27
C ILE A 136 -3.06 -3.91 -6.70
N LEU A 137 -4.28 -3.77 -6.20
CA LEU A 137 -4.71 -2.66 -5.36
C LEU A 137 -4.60 -3.09 -3.90
N ARG A 138 -3.92 -2.27 -3.09
CA ARG A 138 -3.74 -2.48 -1.66
C ARG A 138 -4.46 -1.37 -0.89
N ALA A 139 -5.38 -1.73 0.00
CA ALA A 139 -5.98 -0.85 0.97
C ALA A 139 -5.36 -1.08 2.34
N VAL A 140 -4.95 -0.01 3.03
CA VAL A 140 -4.26 -0.07 4.34
C VAL A 140 -5.02 0.77 5.34
N ALA A 141 -5.46 0.15 6.43
CA ALA A 141 -5.98 0.79 7.62
C ALA A 141 -4.94 0.67 8.75
N TRP A 142 -4.55 1.81 9.34
CA TRP A 142 -3.58 1.86 10.42
C TRP A 142 -4.27 1.78 11.78
N SER A 143 -3.70 1.03 12.72
CA SER A 143 -4.16 0.99 14.11
C SER A 143 -3.57 2.13 14.94
N LYS A 144 -4.06 2.31 16.17
CA LYS A 144 -3.47 3.25 17.15
C LYS A 144 -2.02 2.90 17.52
N ASN A 145 -1.58 1.68 17.28
CA ASN A 145 -0.23 1.22 17.56
C ASN A 145 0.79 1.61 16.48
N ALA A 146 0.34 2.20 15.38
CA ALA A 146 1.21 2.65 14.31
C ALA A 146 2.08 3.82 14.80
N LYS A 147 3.33 3.54 15.15
CA LYS A 147 4.28 4.52 15.70
C LYS A 147 4.70 5.61 14.72
N ASP A 148 4.52 5.37 13.39
CA ASP A 148 4.94 6.26 12.31
C ASP A 148 4.07 6.12 11.06
N ALA A 149 2.78 6.34 11.23
CA ALA A 149 1.86 6.33 10.07
C ALA A 149 2.10 7.50 9.08
N GLY A 150 3.04 8.38 9.38
CA GLY A 150 3.50 9.47 8.51
C GLY A 150 4.65 9.09 7.57
N SER A 151 5.35 7.99 7.79
CA SER A 151 6.35 7.52 6.85
C SER A 151 5.71 6.55 5.87
N ASP A 152 5.27 7.05 4.72
CA ASP A 152 4.81 6.25 3.58
C ASP A 152 5.84 5.18 3.12
N LYS A 153 7.02 5.18 3.74
CA LYS A 153 8.13 4.24 3.47
C LYS A 153 7.89 2.83 4.02
N VAL A 154 7.06 2.62 5.04
CA VAL A 154 6.90 1.31 5.68
C VAL A 154 5.83 0.43 5.01
N ALA A 155 4.83 1.02 4.34
CA ALA A 155 3.74 0.26 3.71
C ALA A 155 4.10 -0.40 2.36
N ILE A 156 5.21 -0.01 1.75
CA ILE A 156 5.65 -0.50 0.43
C ILE A 156 6.67 -1.63 0.56
N SER A 157 7.19 -1.91 1.78
CA SER A 157 8.35 -2.78 1.97
C SER A 157 8.07 -4.29 1.83
N SER A 158 6.83 -4.75 1.74
CA SER A 158 6.57 -6.20 1.62
C SER A 158 6.88 -6.80 0.24
N ASP A 159 7.09 -5.96 -0.79
CA ASP A 159 7.45 -6.42 -2.14
C ASP A 159 8.85 -5.95 -2.58
N LYS A 160 9.54 -5.16 -1.77
CA LYS A 160 10.93 -4.81 -2.06
C LYS A 160 11.84 -5.96 -1.63
N VAL A 161 12.64 -6.42 -2.55
CA VAL A 161 13.71 -7.37 -2.25
C VAL A 161 14.66 -6.69 -1.26
N ALA A 162 14.74 -7.23 -0.05
CA ALA A 162 15.68 -6.75 0.96
C ALA A 162 17.09 -7.19 0.59
N ILE A 163 18.00 -6.23 0.42
CA ILE A 163 19.40 -6.49 0.07
C ILE A 163 20.26 -6.06 1.25
N LYS A 164 21.12 -6.97 1.75
CA LYS A 164 22.09 -6.63 2.79
C LYS A 164 23.14 -5.66 2.26
N TRP A 165 23.39 -4.60 3.01
CA TRP A 165 24.36 -3.58 2.61
C TRP A 165 25.79 -4.11 2.48
N SER A 166 26.15 -5.09 3.30
CA SER A 166 27.41 -5.84 3.18
C SER A 166 27.61 -6.47 1.80
N GLU A 167 26.56 -7.11 1.24
CA GLU A 167 26.62 -7.70 -0.11
C GLU A 167 26.77 -6.66 -1.21
N VAL A 168 26.15 -5.48 -1.04
CA VAL A 168 26.28 -4.35 -1.98
C VAL A 168 27.74 -3.87 -2.01
N LYS A 169 28.38 -3.73 -0.85
CA LYS A 169 29.79 -3.30 -0.73
C LYS A 169 30.76 -4.27 -1.39
N GLU A 170 30.48 -5.57 -1.28
CA GLU A 170 31.35 -6.61 -1.85
C GLU A 170 31.23 -6.71 -3.39
N ARG A 171 30.03 -6.49 -3.94
CA ARG A 171 29.72 -6.78 -5.35
C ARG A 171 29.66 -5.55 -6.25
N CYS A 172 29.55 -4.37 -5.69
CA CYS A 172 29.34 -3.15 -6.45
C CYS A 172 30.59 -2.28 -6.58
N SER A 173 30.72 -1.56 -7.68
CA SER A 173 31.77 -0.57 -7.85
C SER A 173 31.60 0.63 -6.90
N PRO A 174 32.69 1.34 -6.52
CA PRO A 174 32.59 2.50 -5.63
C PRO A 174 31.59 3.57 -6.11
N ASN A 175 31.48 3.78 -7.42
CA ASN A 175 30.52 4.73 -7.99
C ASN A 175 29.08 4.22 -7.91
N THR A 176 28.87 2.92 -8.04
CA THR A 176 27.54 2.30 -7.84
C THR A 176 27.11 2.43 -6.38
N ILE A 177 28.03 2.21 -5.45
CA ILE A 177 27.77 2.32 -3.99
C ILE A 177 27.31 3.75 -3.66
N LYS A 178 28.01 4.80 -4.14
CA LYS A 178 27.61 6.20 -3.94
C LYS A 178 26.21 6.51 -4.46
N ILE A 179 25.85 5.97 -5.63
CA ILE A 179 24.50 6.12 -6.20
C ILE A 179 23.46 5.41 -5.33
N LEU A 180 23.74 4.19 -4.83
CA LEU A 180 22.84 3.42 -3.99
C LEU A 180 22.70 4.04 -2.59
N GLU A 181 23.76 4.60 -2.00
CA GLU A 181 23.71 5.37 -0.76
C GLU A 181 22.80 6.58 -0.88
N TYR A 182 22.95 7.35 -1.97
CA TYR A 182 22.08 8.49 -2.24
C TYR A 182 20.63 8.07 -2.43
N LEU A 183 20.38 6.97 -3.16
CA LEU A 183 19.05 6.42 -3.39
C LEU A 183 18.40 5.91 -2.08
N ALA A 184 19.18 5.29 -1.19
CA ALA A 184 18.71 4.83 0.11
C ALA A 184 18.21 5.99 0.99
N GLN A 185 18.87 7.15 0.91
CA GLN A 185 18.52 8.34 1.69
C GLN A 185 17.39 9.16 1.06
N ASN A 186 17.34 9.27 -0.29
CA ASN A 186 16.48 10.21 -0.99
C ASN A 186 15.35 9.54 -1.80
N GLY A 187 15.37 8.21 -1.94
CA GLY A 187 14.36 7.42 -2.65
C GLY A 187 14.41 7.53 -4.18
N SER A 188 15.01 8.57 -4.75
CA SER A 188 15.10 8.78 -6.20
C SER A 188 16.35 9.54 -6.60
N ILE A 189 16.78 9.39 -7.87
CA ILE A 189 17.96 10.05 -8.43
C ILE A 189 17.77 10.39 -9.90
N SER A 190 18.31 11.54 -10.34
CA SER A 190 18.43 11.89 -11.75
C SER A 190 19.85 11.62 -12.28
N ASN A 191 20.00 11.58 -13.61
CA ASN A 191 21.33 11.47 -14.21
C ASN A 191 22.26 12.64 -13.83
N ALA A 192 21.72 13.85 -13.65
CA ALA A 192 22.48 15.02 -13.24
C ALA A 192 23.09 14.84 -11.84
N ILE A 193 22.27 14.43 -10.87
CA ILE A 193 22.70 14.15 -9.49
C ILE A 193 23.69 12.98 -9.46
N ALA A 194 23.44 11.91 -10.22
CA ALA A 194 24.35 10.77 -10.28
C ALA A 194 25.74 11.17 -10.79
N ARG A 195 25.83 12.11 -11.74
CA ARG A 195 27.10 12.67 -12.21
C ARG A 195 27.80 13.49 -11.14
N GLU A 196 27.04 14.32 -10.43
CA GLU A 196 27.55 15.19 -9.37
C GLU A 196 28.22 14.38 -8.26
N ILE A 197 27.54 13.36 -7.74
CA ILE A 197 28.03 12.54 -6.62
C ILE A 197 29.15 11.57 -7.03
N THR A 198 29.22 11.15 -8.30
CA THR A 198 30.22 10.18 -8.78
C THR A 198 31.38 10.80 -9.54
N GLY A 199 31.23 12.04 -10.05
CA GLY A 199 32.18 12.67 -10.95
C GLY A 199 32.23 12.06 -12.37
N LEU A 200 31.29 11.18 -12.72
CA LEU A 200 31.25 10.51 -14.01
C LEU A 200 30.70 11.41 -15.14
N SER A 201 31.04 11.08 -16.37
CA SER A 201 30.39 11.65 -17.55
C SER A 201 28.93 11.23 -17.66
N SER A 202 28.11 11.99 -18.43
CA SER A 202 26.69 11.66 -18.62
C SER A 202 26.43 10.23 -19.15
N PRO A 203 27.20 9.71 -20.12
CA PRO A 203 27.09 8.32 -20.54
C PRO A 203 27.48 7.32 -19.43
N GLY A 204 28.53 7.65 -18.65
CA GLY A 204 28.98 6.79 -17.55
C GLY A 204 27.95 6.62 -16.44
N ALA A 205 27.39 7.73 -15.95
CA ALA A 205 26.33 7.69 -14.95
C ALA A 205 25.06 6.98 -15.47
N ARG A 206 24.68 7.25 -16.74
CA ARG A 206 23.55 6.59 -17.39
C ARG A 206 23.74 5.07 -17.48
N LYS A 207 24.94 4.59 -17.78
CA LYS A 207 25.25 3.16 -17.85
C LYS A 207 24.98 2.48 -16.51
N ILE A 208 25.40 3.07 -15.39
CA ILE A 208 25.13 2.54 -14.04
C ILE A 208 23.64 2.55 -13.76
N LEU A 209 22.93 3.65 -13.99
CA LEU A 209 21.50 3.76 -13.75
C LEU A 209 20.68 2.78 -14.61
N SER A 210 21.08 2.56 -15.87
CA SER A 210 20.44 1.55 -16.75
C SER A 210 20.68 0.14 -16.24
N HIS A 211 21.89 -0.18 -15.81
CA HIS A 211 22.22 -1.48 -15.23
C HIS A 211 21.44 -1.74 -13.92
N LEU A 212 21.27 -0.71 -13.07
CA LEU A 212 20.42 -0.83 -11.88
C LEU A 212 18.95 -1.03 -12.24
N ALA A 213 18.47 -0.43 -13.34
CA ALA A 213 17.10 -0.63 -13.83
C ALA A 213 16.90 -2.04 -14.42
N GLU A 214 17.85 -2.55 -15.19
CA GLU A 214 17.83 -3.93 -15.72
C GLU A 214 17.76 -4.96 -14.59
N ASN A 215 18.46 -4.72 -13.47
CA ASN A 215 18.44 -5.56 -12.28
C ASN A 215 17.25 -5.28 -11.32
N LYS A 216 16.27 -4.46 -11.74
CA LYS A 216 15.08 -4.11 -10.95
C LYS A 216 15.38 -3.47 -9.59
N ILE A 217 16.55 -2.87 -9.44
CA ILE A 217 16.93 -2.12 -8.23
C ILE A 217 16.32 -0.73 -8.26
N VAL A 218 16.17 -0.14 -9.45
CA VAL A 218 15.49 1.15 -9.67
C VAL A 218 14.48 1.06 -10.81
N SER A 219 13.45 1.90 -10.76
CA SER A 219 12.46 2.07 -11.83
C SER A 219 12.63 3.44 -12.49
N PRO A 220 12.81 3.51 -13.81
CA PRO A 220 12.89 4.78 -14.54
C PRO A 220 11.48 5.37 -14.74
N GLU A 221 11.34 6.70 -14.49
CA GLU A 221 10.14 7.48 -14.75
C GLU A 221 10.48 8.72 -15.58
N GLY A 222 9.63 9.07 -16.55
CA GLY A 222 9.77 10.25 -17.40
C GLY A 222 10.58 10.04 -18.68
N ASP A 223 10.68 11.11 -19.48
CA ASP A 223 11.34 11.10 -20.79
C ASP A 223 12.87 11.19 -20.71
N LYS A 224 13.55 10.86 -21.83
CA LYS A 224 15.02 10.76 -21.94
C LYS A 224 15.81 11.91 -21.30
N LYS A 225 15.30 13.15 -21.32
CA LYS A 225 16.00 14.34 -20.77
C LYS A 225 15.66 14.61 -19.31
N SER A 226 14.48 14.21 -18.83
CA SER A 226 13.97 14.44 -17.47
C SER A 226 13.77 13.15 -16.68
N ARG A 227 14.46 12.06 -17.07
CA ARG A 227 14.29 10.76 -16.45
C ARG A 227 14.80 10.74 -15.02
N ILE A 228 13.91 10.32 -14.10
CA ILE A 228 14.20 10.08 -12.69
C ILE A 228 14.15 8.58 -12.45
N TYR A 229 15.02 8.08 -11.59
CA TYR A 229 15.07 6.67 -11.21
C TYR A 229 14.68 6.54 -9.74
N HIS A 230 13.65 5.74 -9.46
CA HIS A 230 13.09 5.51 -8.12
C HIS A 230 13.59 4.17 -7.57
N LEU A 231 13.96 4.13 -6.29
CA LEU A 231 14.45 2.93 -5.63
C LEU A 231 13.34 1.89 -5.45
N MET A 232 13.58 0.65 -5.92
CA MET A 232 12.65 -0.48 -5.89
C MET A 232 12.98 -1.53 -4.83
N VAL A 233 14.14 -1.42 -4.18
CA VAL A 233 14.63 -2.36 -3.17
C VAL A 233 14.78 -1.67 -1.82
N GLU A 234 14.87 -2.46 -0.75
CA GLU A 234 15.19 -1.98 0.59
C GLU A 234 16.60 -2.44 0.97
N PHE A 235 17.41 -1.56 1.57
CA PHE A 235 18.72 -1.93 2.06
C PHE A 235 18.68 -2.16 3.57
N ILE A 236 19.17 -3.32 4.00
CA ILE A 236 19.40 -3.64 5.42
C ILE A 236 20.83 -3.24 5.73
N PHE A 237 20.99 -2.19 6.53
CA PHE A 237 22.29 -1.75 7.04
C PHE A 237 22.62 -2.57 8.28
N ASP A 238 23.79 -3.23 8.26
CA ASP A 238 24.33 -4.01 9.39
C ASP A 238 24.86 -3.09 10.50
#